data_e580e252f7ef544634e0d3620800d40e
#
_entry.id   e580e252f7ef544634e0d3620800d40e
#
_cell.length_a   1.000
_cell.length_b   1.000
_cell.length_c   1.000
_cell.angle_alpha   90.00
_cell.angle_beta   90.00
_cell.angle_gamma   90.00
#
_symmetry.space_group_name_H-M   'P 1'
#
loop_
_entity.id
_entity.type
_entity.pdbx_description
1 polymer ?
#
loop_
_entity_poly.entity_id
_entity_poly.type
_entity_poly.pdbx_seq_one_letter_code
_entity_poly.pdbx_strand_id
1 'polypeptide(L)'
;MAQYTNYILVCGGTGCRASQSEQIIENLRAAVEQYGLEDTQVIRTGCFGFCEKGPVVKMIPDNTFYVQVQPSDADEIVREHLVKGRKVERLLYMNPETRELVPDSKHIGFYKKQLRIALRNCGFINPENIDEYIARDGYVALGKALVEMTPEEVIKEIMDSGLRGRGGGGFPTGLKWQITRKVQAPQKYVVCNADEGDPGAFMDRSILEGDPHSI
;
A
#
# COMPACT_ATOMS: atom_id res chain seq x y z
N MET A 1 14.62 8.30 13.12
CA MET A 1 13.41 8.75 13.86
C MET A 1 12.56 9.54 12.89
N ALA A 2 11.25 9.36 12.90
CA ALA A 2 10.38 10.07 11.99
C ALA A 2 10.53 11.58 12.19
N GLN A 3 10.93 12.27 11.13
CA GLN A 3 11.12 13.72 11.13
C GLN A 3 9.76 14.46 11.08
N TYR A 4 8.68 13.72 10.73
CA TYR A 4 7.35 14.26 10.49
C TYR A 4 6.33 13.69 11.47
N THR A 5 5.39 14.51 11.90
CA THR A 5 4.25 14.13 12.77
C THR A 5 2.97 13.92 11.97
N ASN A 6 2.87 14.57 10.80
CA ASN A 6 1.72 14.49 9.92
C ASN A 6 2.11 13.89 8.56
N TYR A 7 1.27 13.02 8.04
CA TYR A 7 1.44 12.45 6.69
C TYR A 7 0.16 12.60 5.89
N ILE A 8 0.31 13.05 4.65
CA ILE A 8 -0.75 13.08 3.65
C ILE A 8 -0.46 11.96 2.63
N LEU A 9 -1.15 10.85 2.74
CA LEU A 9 -0.97 9.69 1.86
C LEU A 9 -1.93 9.79 0.67
N VAL A 10 -1.38 9.95 -0.53
CA VAL A 10 -2.15 10.04 -1.78
C VAL A 10 -2.05 8.72 -2.53
N CYS A 11 -3.18 8.20 -2.99
CA CYS A 11 -3.24 6.95 -3.75
C CYS A 11 -2.48 7.06 -5.08
N GLY A 12 -1.45 6.23 -5.26
CA GLY A 12 -0.67 6.11 -6.49
C GLY A 12 -1.18 5.04 -7.47
N GLY A 13 -2.30 4.36 -7.15
CA GLY A 13 -2.86 3.32 -8.01
C GLY A 13 -3.29 3.83 -9.39
N THR A 14 -3.31 2.95 -10.40
CA THR A 14 -3.55 3.28 -11.82
C THR A 14 -4.79 4.14 -12.04
N GLY A 15 -5.92 3.80 -11.42
CA GLY A 15 -7.17 4.56 -11.55
C GLY A 15 -7.06 5.98 -10.97
N CYS A 16 -6.40 6.15 -9.83
CA CYS A 16 -6.18 7.46 -9.24
C CYS A 16 -5.20 8.31 -10.06
N ARG A 17 -4.15 7.70 -10.62
CA ARG A 17 -3.22 8.39 -11.53
C ARG A 17 -3.92 8.87 -12.79
N ALA A 18 -4.77 8.05 -13.40
CA ALA A 18 -5.60 8.46 -14.54
C ALA A 18 -6.55 9.62 -14.18
N SER A 19 -6.89 9.78 -12.90
CA SER A 19 -7.72 10.86 -12.35
C SER A 19 -6.89 11.95 -11.67
N GLN A 20 -5.68 12.21 -12.15
CA GLN A 20 -4.81 13.33 -11.76
C GLN A 20 -4.25 13.28 -10.33
N SER A 21 -4.05 12.10 -9.73
CA SER A 21 -3.47 12.03 -8.38
C SER A 21 -2.05 12.60 -8.28
N GLU A 22 -1.27 12.58 -9.35
CA GLU A 22 0.06 13.23 -9.38
C GLU A 22 -0.07 14.76 -9.21
N GLN A 23 -1.01 15.38 -9.90
CA GLN A 23 -1.28 16.83 -9.76
C GLN A 23 -1.79 17.16 -8.35
N ILE A 24 -2.58 16.26 -7.74
CA ILE A 24 -3.01 16.41 -6.34
C ILE A 24 -1.79 16.41 -5.42
N ILE A 25 -0.83 15.49 -5.62
CA ILE A 25 0.42 15.44 -4.82
C ILE A 25 1.21 16.74 -4.96
N GLU A 26 1.42 17.23 -6.18
CA GLU A 26 2.14 18.47 -6.43
C GLU A 26 1.48 19.67 -5.74
N ASN A 27 0.15 19.79 -5.88
CA ASN A 27 -0.60 20.88 -5.27
C ASN A 27 -0.62 20.78 -3.72
N LEU A 28 -0.71 19.58 -3.15
CA LEU A 28 -0.62 19.36 -1.71
C LEU A 28 0.77 19.75 -1.18
N ARG A 29 1.85 19.38 -1.89
CA ARG A 29 3.21 19.79 -1.52
C ARG A 29 3.37 21.30 -1.54
N ALA A 30 2.89 21.95 -2.58
CA ALA A 30 2.92 23.40 -2.71
C ALA A 30 2.12 24.09 -1.57
N ALA A 31 0.95 23.55 -1.22
CA ALA A 31 0.14 24.07 -0.11
C ALA A 31 0.82 23.86 1.25
N VAL A 32 1.42 22.69 1.51
CA VAL A 32 2.17 22.40 2.74
C VAL A 32 3.34 23.39 2.90
N GLU A 33 4.08 23.65 1.82
CA GLU A 33 5.16 24.64 1.79
C GLU A 33 4.63 26.07 2.04
N GLN A 34 3.55 26.46 1.34
CA GLN A 34 2.92 27.77 1.47
C GLN A 34 2.46 28.07 2.91
N TYR A 35 1.95 27.08 3.63
CA TYR A 35 1.53 27.23 5.02
C TYR A 35 2.63 26.97 6.05
N GLY A 36 3.88 26.70 5.62
CA GLY A 36 5.04 26.51 6.49
C GLY A 36 4.94 25.28 7.41
N LEU A 37 4.29 24.21 6.96
CA LEU A 37 4.06 22.99 7.76
C LEU A 37 5.27 22.04 7.66
N GLU A 38 6.38 22.37 8.28
CA GLU A 38 7.65 21.63 8.22
C GLU A 38 7.56 20.20 8.79
N ASP A 39 6.57 19.93 9.63
CA ASP A 39 6.30 18.63 10.25
C ASP A 39 5.36 17.73 9.43
N THR A 40 5.02 18.13 8.21
CA THR A 40 4.07 17.44 7.34
C THR A 40 4.75 16.92 6.08
N GLN A 41 4.54 15.62 5.77
CA GLN A 41 5.04 15.00 4.54
C GLN A 41 3.89 14.54 3.63
N VAL A 42 3.99 14.86 2.33
CA VAL A 42 3.08 14.36 1.28
C VAL A 42 3.73 13.17 0.58
N ILE A 43 3.09 12.01 0.66
CA ILE A 43 3.61 10.73 0.18
C ILE A 43 2.67 10.16 -0.87
N ARG A 44 3.23 9.71 -2.00
CA ARG A 44 2.55 8.78 -2.89
C ARG A 44 2.64 7.39 -2.29
N THR A 45 1.52 6.86 -1.83
CA THR A 45 1.44 5.49 -1.29
C THR A 45 0.85 4.52 -2.32
N GLY A 46 0.91 3.22 -2.02
CA GLY A 46 0.30 2.17 -2.84
C GLY A 46 -1.22 2.27 -2.92
N CYS A 47 -1.81 1.41 -3.75
CA CYS A 47 -3.24 1.41 -4.04
C CYS A 47 -4.11 1.11 -2.82
N PHE A 48 -5.08 1.96 -2.53
CA PHE A 48 -6.09 1.72 -1.49
C PHE A 48 -7.13 0.66 -1.88
N GLY A 49 -7.22 0.28 -3.17
CA GLY A 49 -8.22 -0.66 -3.66
C GLY A 49 -9.64 -0.08 -3.79
N PHE A 50 -9.79 1.23 -3.70
CA PHE A 50 -11.10 1.92 -3.69
C PHE A 50 -11.28 2.82 -4.91
N CYS A 51 -10.99 2.27 -6.10
CA CYS A 51 -10.93 3.02 -7.37
C CYS A 51 -12.24 3.74 -7.72
N GLU A 52 -13.40 3.16 -7.39
CA GLU A 52 -14.71 3.81 -7.61
C GLU A 52 -14.80 5.19 -6.94
N LYS A 53 -14.13 5.37 -5.82
CA LYS A 53 -14.13 6.60 -5.02
C LYS A 53 -12.79 7.36 -5.10
N GLY A 54 -11.92 6.99 -6.04
CA GLY A 54 -10.67 7.71 -6.28
C GLY A 54 -10.87 9.06 -6.99
N PRO A 55 -9.88 9.93 -6.94
CA PRO A 55 -8.64 9.86 -6.16
C PRO A 55 -8.86 9.91 -4.64
N VAL A 56 -8.02 9.15 -3.92
CA VAL A 56 -8.10 9.03 -2.46
C VAL A 56 -6.91 9.71 -1.80
N VAL A 57 -7.20 10.47 -0.76
CA VAL A 57 -6.20 11.08 0.14
C VAL A 57 -6.51 10.68 1.57
N LYS A 58 -5.49 10.19 2.30
CA LYS A 58 -5.61 9.79 3.70
C LYS A 58 -4.68 10.64 4.56
N MET A 59 -5.23 11.18 5.63
CA MET A 59 -4.50 11.98 6.62
C MET A 59 -4.08 11.11 7.80
N ILE A 60 -2.85 11.23 8.25
CA ILE A 60 -2.31 10.60 9.46
C ILE A 60 -1.84 11.73 10.38
N PRO A 61 -2.10 11.66 11.70
CA PRO A 61 -2.47 10.47 12.48
C PRO A 61 -3.96 10.19 12.64
N ASP A 62 -4.87 11.10 12.30
CA ASP A 62 -6.30 10.98 12.62
C ASP A 62 -7.09 10.01 11.70
N ASN A 63 -6.41 9.41 10.70
CA ASN A 63 -6.95 8.47 9.73
C ASN A 63 -8.11 9.00 8.86
N THR A 64 -8.25 10.32 8.73
CA THR A 64 -9.28 10.89 7.85
C THR A 64 -9.06 10.47 6.42
N PHE A 65 -10.13 10.02 5.77
CA PHE A 65 -10.12 9.41 4.45
C PHE A 65 -10.99 10.23 3.50
N TYR A 66 -10.34 11.00 2.63
CA TYR A 66 -10.97 11.81 1.61
C TYR A 66 -11.09 11.06 0.30
N VAL A 67 -12.21 11.19 -0.37
CA VAL A 67 -12.54 10.51 -1.63
C VAL A 67 -12.85 11.52 -2.72
N GLN A 68 -12.70 11.10 -3.99
CA GLN A 68 -12.99 11.91 -5.18
C GLN A 68 -12.30 13.28 -5.16
N VAL A 69 -11.11 13.33 -4.56
CA VAL A 69 -10.32 14.56 -4.41
C VAL A 69 -9.89 15.08 -5.78
N GLN A 70 -10.04 16.37 -6.00
CA GLN A 70 -9.59 17.07 -7.21
C GLN A 70 -8.30 17.87 -6.92
N PRO A 71 -7.49 18.19 -7.94
CA PRO A 71 -6.31 19.04 -7.77
C PRO A 71 -6.61 20.39 -7.10
N SER A 72 -7.79 20.96 -7.34
CA SER A 72 -8.26 22.20 -6.74
C SER A 72 -8.55 22.12 -5.24
N ASP A 73 -8.73 20.92 -4.69
CA ASP A 73 -9.07 20.71 -3.28
C ASP A 73 -7.86 20.76 -2.36
N ALA A 74 -6.65 20.70 -2.92
CA ALA A 74 -5.40 20.56 -2.16
C ALA A 74 -5.20 21.69 -1.13
N ASP A 75 -5.38 22.95 -1.54
CA ASP A 75 -5.26 24.10 -0.64
C ASP A 75 -6.30 24.03 0.49
N GLU A 76 -7.55 23.71 0.16
CA GLU A 76 -8.62 23.60 1.15
C GLU A 76 -8.32 22.48 2.17
N ILE A 77 -7.84 21.32 1.71
CA ILE A 77 -7.45 20.21 2.61
C ILE A 77 -6.39 20.67 3.58
N VAL A 78 -5.30 21.27 3.11
CA VAL A 78 -4.21 21.72 3.97
C VAL A 78 -4.68 22.81 4.93
N ARG A 79 -5.36 23.83 4.41
CA ARG A 79 -5.84 24.98 5.22
C ARG A 79 -6.86 24.57 6.28
N GLU A 80 -7.88 23.80 5.90
CA GLU A 80 -8.96 23.44 6.85
C GLU A 80 -8.51 22.32 7.79
N HIS A 81 -7.88 21.24 7.26
CA HIS A 81 -7.56 20.07 8.06
C HIS A 81 -6.33 20.27 8.93
N LEU A 82 -5.21 20.71 8.35
CA LEU A 82 -3.95 20.80 9.09
C LEU A 82 -3.82 22.11 9.86
N VAL A 83 -4.16 23.25 9.24
CA VAL A 83 -3.99 24.55 9.89
C VAL A 83 -5.12 24.83 10.89
N LYS A 84 -6.39 24.52 10.53
CA LYS A 84 -7.56 24.84 11.37
C LYS A 84 -8.12 23.66 12.16
N GLY A 85 -7.62 22.45 11.95
CA GLY A 85 -8.06 21.23 12.64
C GLY A 85 -9.50 20.80 12.28
N ARG A 86 -10.02 21.19 11.11
CA ARG A 86 -11.38 20.91 10.68
C ARG A 86 -11.39 20.03 9.44
N LYS A 87 -12.11 18.94 9.48
CA LYS A 87 -12.27 18.05 8.31
C LYS A 87 -13.05 18.72 7.20
N VAL A 88 -12.67 18.46 5.95
CA VAL A 88 -13.40 18.92 4.76
C VAL A 88 -14.55 17.94 4.51
N GLU A 89 -15.71 18.21 5.08
CA GLU A 89 -16.84 17.26 5.11
C GLU A 89 -17.31 16.81 3.73
N ARG A 90 -17.29 17.70 2.72
CA ARG A 90 -17.71 17.37 1.35
C ARG A 90 -16.85 16.31 0.67
N LEU A 91 -15.62 16.10 1.15
CA LEU A 91 -14.68 15.10 0.65
C LEU A 91 -14.70 13.80 1.44
N LEU A 92 -15.45 13.72 2.55
CA LEU A 92 -15.59 12.48 3.30
C LEU A 92 -16.46 11.48 2.54
N TYR A 93 -16.15 10.19 2.76
CA TYR A 93 -16.96 9.12 2.20
C TYR A 93 -18.37 9.15 2.83
N MET A 94 -19.40 9.25 1.99
CA MET A 94 -20.79 9.10 2.42
C MET A 94 -21.22 7.65 2.23
N ASN A 95 -21.68 7.01 3.29
CA ASN A 95 -22.28 5.68 3.22
C ASN A 95 -23.59 5.75 2.40
N PRO A 96 -23.72 5.00 1.30
CA PRO A 96 -24.89 5.08 0.44
C PRO A 96 -26.19 4.56 1.10
N GLU A 97 -26.07 3.67 2.09
CA GLU A 97 -27.20 3.08 2.80
C GLU A 97 -27.70 3.98 3.94
N THR A 98 -26.78 4.42 4.81
CA THR A 98 -27.13 5.18 6.03
C THR A 98 -27.15 6.70 5.80
N ARG A 99 -26.58 7.18 4.70
CA ARG A 99 -26.36 8.62 4.42
C ARG A 99 -25.46 9.33 5.43
N GLU A 100 -24.69 8.58 6.21
CA GLU A 100 -23.75 9.13 7.18
C GLU A 100 -22.38 9.36 6.55
N LEU A 101 -21.71 10.43 6.97
CA LEU A 101 -20.33 10.70 6.63
C LEU A 101 -19.39 9.79 7.45
N VAL A 102 -18.51 9.11 6.78
CA VAL A 102 -17.55 8.16 7.40
C VAL A 102 -16.14 8.71 7.23
N PRO A 103 -15.58 9.34 8.26
CA PRO A 103 -14.27 9.98 8.14
C PRO A 103 -13.10 9.00 8.14
N ASP A 104 -13.21 7.82 8.77
CA ASP A 104 -12.13 6.82 8.85
C ASP A 104 -12.44 5.60 7.97
N SER A 105 -11.50 5.24 7.12
CA SER A 105 -11.61 4.08 6.22
C SER A 105 -11.93 2.76 6.94
N LYS A 106 -11.50 2.59 8.20
CA LYS A 106 -11.81 1.40 9.01
C LYS A 106 -13.32 1.19 9.21
N HIS A 107 -14.10 2.26 9.13
CA HIS A 107 -15.56 2.22 9.30
C HIS A 107 -16.32 2.07 7.97
N ILE A 108 -15.65 2.15 6.83
CA ILE A 108 -16.25 1.90 5.52
C ILE A 108 -16.53 0.40 5.35
N GLY A 109 -17.77 0.05 5.01
CA GLY A 109 -18.23 -1.35 4.87
C GLY A 109 -17.38 -2.18 3.90
N PHE A 110 -16.87 -1.56 2.84
CA PHE A 110 -15.95 -2.16 1.89
C PHE A 110 -14.68 -2.71 2.57
N TYR A 111 -14.05 -1.94 3.47
CA TYR A 111 -12.83 -2.37 4.15
C TYR A 111 -13.09 -3.29 5.34
N LYS A 112 -14.22 -3.12 6.06
CA LYS A 112 -14.56 -3.98 7.21
C LYS A 112 -14.62 -5.46 6.89
N LYS A 113 -14.93 -5.82 5.64
CA LYS A 113 -15.09 -7.21 5.19
C LYS A 113 -13.85 -7.78 4.50
N GLN A 114 -12.74 -7.03 4.48
CA GLN A 114 -11.50 -7.46 3.81
C GLN A 114 -10.37 -7.75 4.79
N LEU A 115 -9.67 -8.85 4.54
CA LEU A 115 -8.35 -9.11 5.09
C LEU A 115 -7.32 -8.91 3.97
N ARG A 116 -6.61 -7.79 4.02
CA ARG A 116 -5.58 -7.46 3.02
C ARG A 116 -4.27 -8.14 3.40
N ILE A 117 -3.83 -9.10 2.59
CA ILE A 117 -2.56 -9.82 2.78
C ILE A 117 -1.50 -9.27 1.82
N ALA A 118 -1.71 -9.41 0.51
CA ALA A 118 -0.76 -8.98 -0.51
C ALA A 118 -0.55 -7.45 -0.53
N LEU A 119 -1.60 -6.67 -0.28
CA LEU A 119 -1.56 -5.21 -0.24
C LEU A 119 -1.62 -4.65 1.19
N ARG A 120 -1.11 -5.38 2.18
CA ARG A 120 -1.22 -5.01 3.61
C ARG A 120 -0.60 -3.65 3.94
N ASN A 121 0.48 -3.29 3.27
CA ASN A 121 1.21 -2.04 3.50
C ASN A 121 0.75 -0.89 2.60
N CYS A 122 0.04 -1.18 1.50
CA CYS A 122 -0.48 -0.14 0.59
C CYS A 122 -1.46 0.79 1.32
N GLY A 123 -1.22 2.08 1.25
CA GLY A 123 -1.99 3.10 1.98
C GLY A 123 -1.55 3.29 3.44
N PHE A 124 -0.39 2.75 3.83
CA PHE A 124 0.16 2.87 5.18
C PHE A 124 1.63 3.26 5.21
N ILE A 125 2.41 2.91 4.19
CA ILE A 125 3.84 3.22 4.13
C ILE A 125 4.16 4.08 2.91
N ASN A 126 5.33 4.73 2.99
CA ASN A 126 6.04 5.23 1.83
C ASN A 126 6.81 4.07 1.18
N PRO A 127 6.44 3.62 -0.04
CA PRO A 127 7.10 2.51 -0.71
C PRO A 127 8.57 2.78 -1.09
N GLU A 128 8.98 4.05 -1.10
CA GLU A 128 10.35 4.48 -1.38
C GLU A 128 11.22 4.57 -0.10
N ASN A 129 10.66 4.22 1.06
CA ASN A 129 11.37 4.27 2.35
C ASN A 129 11.44 2.88 2.99
N ILE A 130 12.62 2.26 2.92
CA ILE A 130 12.88 0.92 3.48
C ILE A 130 12.66 0.86 5.00
N ASP A 131 12.93 1.94 5.74
CA ASP A 131 12.79 1.97 7.20
C ASP A 131 11.32 1.79 7.62
N GLU A 132 10.37 2.31 6.83
CA GLU A 132 8.94 2.12 7.08
C GLU A 132 8.50 0.67 6.84
N TYR A 133 9.09 -0.02 5.87
CA TYR A 133 8.86 -1.44 5.66
C TYR A 133 9.43 -2.28 6.82
N ILE A 134 10.65 -1.97 7.25
CA ILE A 134 11.31 -2.64 8.40
C ILE A 134 10.51 -2.42 9.69
N ALA A 135 10.01 -1.20 9.92
CA ALA A 135 9.18 -0.87 11.10
C ALA A 135 7.83 -1.65 11.14
N ARG A 136 7.45 -2.31 10.04
CA ARG A 136 6.27 -3.17 9.93
C ARG A 136 6.64 -4.65 9.78
N ASP A 137 7.67 -5.08 10.48
CA ASP A 137 8.20 -6.45 10.48
C ASP A 137 8.76 -6.90 9.10
N GLY A 138 9.10 -5.95 8.23
CA GLY A 138 9.75 -6.23 6.98
C GLY A 138 11.10 -6.92 7.17
N TYR A 139 11.40 -7.93 6.36
CA TYR A 139 12.61 -8.75 6.41
C TYR A 139 12.80 -9.61 7.67
N VAL A 140 11.92 -9.58 8.67
CA VAL A 140 12.04 -10.43 9.88
C VAL A 140 12.07 -11.91 9.51
N ALA A 141 11.16 -12.36 8.65
CA ALA A 141 11.13 -13.75 8.19
C ALA A 141 12.38 -14.12 7.35
N LEU A 142 12.86 -13.20 6.52
CA LEU A 142 14.11 -13.41 5.76
C LEU A 142 15.31 -13.53 6.70
N GLY A 143 15.43 -12.65 7.69
CA GLY A 143 16.48 -12.71 8.71
C GLY A 143 16.49 -14.04 9.45
N LYS A 144 15.32 -14.50 9.92
CA LYS A 144 15.15 -15.81 10.54
C LYS A 144 15.60 -16.94 9.61
N ALA A 145 15.14 -16.95 8.35
CA ALA A 145 15.48 -17.99 7.39
C ALA A 145 16.99 -18.04 7.11
N LEU A 146 17.69 -16.90 7.06
CA LEU A 146 19.11 -16.84 6.76
C LEU A 146 20.01 -17.16 7.95
N VAL A 147 19.59 -16.86 9.17
CA VAL A 147 20.44 -16.96 10.37
C VAL A 147 20.12 -18.18 11.21
N GLU A 148 18.87 -18.60 11.28
CA GLU A 148 18.38 -19.59 12.24
C GLU A 148 17.94 -20.91 11.59
N MET A 149 17.77 -20.98 10.28
CA MET A 149 17.18 -22.13 9.61
C MET A 149 18.08 -22.71 8.52
N THR A 150 18.04 -24.02 8.38
CA THR A 150 18.59 -24.73 7.21
C THR A 150 17.64 -24.59 6.01
N PRO A 151 18.14 -24.73 4.77
CA PRO A 151 17.27 -24.73 3.59
C PRO A 151 16.15 -25.78 3.64
N GLU A 152 16.42 -26.92 4.25
CA GLU A 152 15.50 -28.03 4.41
C GLU A 152 14.35 -27.66 5.39
N GLU A 153 14.66 -26.97 6.48
CA GLU A 153 13.66 -26.45 7.44
C GLU A 153 12.81 -25.37 6.81
N VAL A 154 13.38 -24.45 6.03
CA VAL A 154 12.61 -23.45 5.29
C VAL A 154 11.63 -24.11 4.32
N ILE A 155 12.08 -25.12 3.55
CA ILE A 155 11.22 -25.88 2.63
C ILE A 155 10.09 -26.56 3.41
N LYS A 156 10.41 -27.18 4.54
CA LYS A 156 9.43 -27.87 5.40
C LYS A 156 8.36 -26.88 5.90
N GLU A 157 8.76 -25.71 6.39
CA GLU A 157 7.83 -24.66 6.85
C GLU A 157 6.86 -24.25 5.75
N ILE A 158 7.37 -24.03 4.53
CA ILE A 158 6.53 -23.68 3.37
C ILE A 158 5.61 -24.84 2.97
N MET A 159 6.06 -26.10 3.08
CA MET A 159 5.19 -27.27 2.81
C MET A 159 4.08 -27.39 3.83
N ASP A 160 4.41 -27.26 5.12
CA ASP A 160 3.47 -27.36 6.23
C ASP A 160 2.43 -26.23 6.21
N SER A 161 2.80 -25.04 5.73
CA SER A 161 1.88 -23.90 5.52
C SER A 161 0.80 -24.15 4.46
N GLY A 162 1.01 -25.14 3.59
CA GLY A 162 0.10 -25.42 2.47
C GLY A 162 0.08 -24.33 1.39
N LEU A 163 1.06 -23.42 1.36
CA LEU A 163 1.13 -22.35 0.36
C LEU A 163 1.19 -22.92 -1.06
N ARG A 164 0.39 -22.33 -1.95
CA ARG A 164 0.30 -22.71 -3.37
C ARG A 164 0.54 -21.53 -4.28
N GLY A 165 0.98 -21.79 -5.51
CA GLY A 165 1.11 -20.79 -6.56
C GLY A 165 -0.21 -20.06 -6.84
N ARG A 166 -0.12 -18.78 -7.19
CA ARG A 166 -1.25 -17.89 -7.49
C ARG A 166 -1.41 -17.55 -8.97
N GLY A 167 -0.59 -18.14 -9.83
CA GLY A 167 -0.69 -17.99 -11.29
C GLY A 167 -1.68 -18.93 -11.98
N GLY A 168 -2.72 -19.39 -11.28
CA GLY A 168 -3.79 -20.25 -11.81
C GLY A 168 -3.60 -21.76 -11.60
N GLY A 169 -2.38 -22.28 -11.70
CA GLY A 169 -2.08 -23.72 -11.56
C GLY A 169 -2.12 -24.26 -10.13
N GLY A 170 -2.00 -23.41 -9.13
CA GLY A 170 -2.08 -23.81 -7.72
C GLY A 170 -1.02 -24.83 -7.27
N PHE A 171 0.14 -24.89 -7.93
CA PHE A 171 1.20 -25.86 -7.62
C PHE A 171 1.73 -25.63 -6.19
N PRO A 172 1.96 -26.69 -5.38
CA PRO A 172 2.47 -26.55 -4.02
C PRO A 172 3.85 -25.91 -4.00
N THR A 173 3.96 -24.73 -3.36
CA THR A 173 5.19 -23.92 -3.38
C THR A 173 6.38 -24.64 -2.72
N GLY A 174 6.16 -25.26 -1.56
CA GLY A 174 7.22 -26.01 -0.88
C GLY A 174 7.74 -27.19 -1.68
N LEU A 175 6.86 -27.89 -2.41
CA LEU A 175 7.29 -28.99 -3.31
C LEU A 175 8.14 -28.46 -4.48
N LYS A 176 7.78 -27.30 -5.06
CA LYS A 176 8.58 -26.63 -6.09
C LYS A 176 9.99 -26.29 -5.56
N TRP A 177 10.08 -25.77 -4.38
CA TRP A 177 11.36 -25.44 -3.74
C TRP A 177 12.17 -26.71 -3.44
N GLN A 178 11.54 -27.79 -2.96
CA GLN A 178 12.20 -29.07 -2.70
C GLN A 178 12.79 -29.67 -3.98
N ILE A 179 12.06 -29.66 -5.09
CA ILE A 179 12.54 -30.13 -6.39
C ILE A 179 13.75 -29.30 -6.84
N THR A 180 13.66 -27.97 -6.78
CA THR A 180 14.73 -27.06 -7.15
C THR A 180 15.97 -27.25 -6.27
N ARG A 181 15.78 -27.49 -4.97
CA ARG A 181 16.87 -27.73 -4.02
C ARG A 181 17.70 -28.96 -4.37
N LYS A 182 17.05 -30.03 -4.85
CA LYS A 182 17.72 -31.31 -5.22
C LYS A 182 18.57 -31.20 -6.48
N VAL A 183 18.32 -30.23 -7.34
CA VAL A 183 19.09 -30.04 -8.56
C VAL A 183 20.52 -29.62 -8.21
N GLN A 184 21.51 -30.34 -8.74
CA GLN A 184 22.92 -29.97 -8.64
C GLN A 184 23.25 -29.00 -9.78
N ALA A 185 23.53 -27.76 -9.44
CA ALA A 185 23.90 -26.71 -10.39
C ALA A 185 24.87 -25.73 -9.70
N PRO A 186 25.85 -25.16 -10.44
CA PRO A 186 26.76 -24.17 -9.88
C PRO A 186 26.06 -22.90 -9.40
N GLN A 187 24.91 -22.58 -9.99
CA GLN A 187 24.10 -21.43 -9.63
C GLN A 187 22.61 -21.73 -9.82
N LYS A 188 21.79 -21.13 -8.98
CA LYS A 188 20.32 -21.14 -9.09
C LYS A 188 19.83 -19.70 -9.14
N TYR A 189 18.70 -19.52 -9.80
CA TYR A 189 18.11 -18.20 -10.04
C TYR A 189 16.71 -18.13 -9.44
N VAL A 190 16.36 -16.98 -8.90
CA VAL A 190 14.96 -16.61 -8.61
C VAL A 190 14.50 -15.66 -9.68
N VAL A 191 13.35 -15.95 -10.29
CA VAL A 191 12.76 -15.13 -11.34
C VAL A 191 11.41 -14.63 -10.85
N CYS A 192 11.26 -13.32 -10.75
CA CYS A 192 9.97 -12.68 -10.52
C CYS A 192 9.24 -12.56 -11.87
N ASN A 193 8.07 -13.20 -11.98
CA ASN A 193 7.17 -12.97 -13.10
C ASN A 193 6.05 -12.04 -12.63
N ALA A 194 6.05 -10.82 -13.16
CA ALA A 194 5.04 -9.80 -12.93
C ALA A 194 4.58 -9.20 -14.27
N ASP A 195 4.45 -10.05 -15.31
CA ASP A 195 4.03 -9.65 -16.66
C ASP A 195 2.62 -9.04 -16.67
N GLU A 196 1.68 -9.64 -15.91
CA GLU A 196 0.31 -9.15 -15.73
C GLU A 196 -0.38 -8.78 -17.05
N GLY A 197 -0.26 -9.66 -18.05
CA GLY A 197 -0.69 -9.41 -19.44
C GLY A 197 -2.20 -9.30 -19.65
N ASP A 198 -3.04 -9.64 -18.68
CA ASP A 198 -4.50 -9.54 -18.80
C ASP A 198 -4.98 -8.10 -18.86
N PRO A 199 -5.79 -7.71 -19.86
CA PRO A 199 -6.33 -6.36 -19.94
C PRO A 199 -7.10 -5.96 -18.67
N GLY A 200 -6.72 -4.83 -18.07
CA GLY A 200 -7.32 -4.32 -16.83
C GLY A 200 -6.80 -4.95 -15.54
N ALA A 201 -5.90 -5.94 -15.60
CA ALA A 201 -5.19 -6.43 -14.45
C ALA A 201 -4.13 -5.42 -13.99
N PHE A 202 -3.99 -5.21 -12.68
CA PHE A 202 -2.99 -4.30 -12.08
C PHE A 202 -2.65 -4.67 -10.62
N MET A 203 -2.81 -5.94 -10.24
CA MET A 203 -2.49 -6.42 -8.89
C MET A 203 -0.98 -6.47 -8.68
N ASP A 204 -0.23 -7.08 -9.58
CA ASP A 204 1.22 -7.21 -9.52
C ASP A 204 1.87 -5.82 -9.56
N ARG A 205 1.40 -4.96 -10.45
CA ARG A 205 1.80 -3.56 -10.48
C ARG A 205 1.53 -2.85 -9.15
N SER A 206 0.37 -3.08 -8.54
CA SER A 206 0.01 -2.46 -7.26
C SER A 206 0.94 -2.89 -6.12
N ILE A 207 1.43 -4.14 -6.13
CA ILE A 207 2.42 -4.63 -5.16
C ILE A 207 3.78 -4.01 -5.44
N LEU A 208 4.24 -4.06 -6.70
CA LEU A 208 5.55 -3.52 -7.10
C LEU A 208 5.69 -2.02 -6.80
N GLU A 209 4.64 -1.24 -7.06
CA GLU A 209 4.64 0.20 -6.81
C GLU A 209 4.34 0.57 -5.34
N GLY A 210 3.61 -0.27 -4.61
CA GLY A 210 3.09 0.07 -3.27
C GLY A 210 3.79 -0.59 -2.10
N ASP A 211 4.48 -1.71 -2.33
CA ASP A 211 5.23 -2.46 -1.32
C ASP A 211 6.34 -3.31 -1.97
N PRO A 212 7.31 -2.69 -2.67
CA PRO A 212 8.32 -3.40 -3.46
C PRO A 212 9.18 -4.34 -2.62
N HIS A 213 9.38 -4.02 -1.35
CA HIS A 213 10.21 -4.81 -0.43
C HIS A 213 9.56 -6.13 0.01
N SER A 214 8.26 -6.32 -0.27
CA SER A 214 7.55 -7.58 0.06
C SER A 214 7.74 -8.69 -0.98
N ILE A 215 8.40 -8.39 -2.13
CA ILE A 215 8.62 -9.30 -3.27
C ILE A 215 9.97 -10.00 -3.22
#